data_2df47e03930baff5bc1f9d6920f4e8ea
#
_entry.id   2df47e03930baff5bc1f9d6920f4e8ea
#
_cell.length_a   1.000
_cell.length_b   1.000
_cell.length_c   1.000
_cell.angle_alpha   90.00
_cell.angle_beta   90.00
_cell.angle_gamma   90.00
#
_symmetry.space_group_name_H-M   'P 1'
#
loop_
_entity.id
_entity.type
_entity.pdbx_description
1 polymer ?
#
loop_
_entity_poly.entity_id
_entity_poly.type
_entity_poly.pdbx_seq_one_letter_code
_entity_poly.pdbx_strand_id
1 'polypeptide(L)'
;MAYRALYRQYRPATFAEVVGQGHITTTLQNQIATGHVAHAYLFCGTRGTGKTSTAKIFARAVNCLSPDHGEPCGTCDACRAALDPGCTDIVEIDAASNTGVDDIRALIEKAHYAPLQLRTRVFIIDEVHMLSVNAFNALLKTLEEPPAHILFILATTEPQKLPATIVSRCQRFDFHRLSVQDIVATLQSVLARAGASIDEEGLLLIARSADGGMRDALSLADQCLSFCGDKVSAHDVYDVLGSMEQSFLFDMADALLASDAGKALHMLDDIVRGGRDLTVFCQDLSAHLRAVLLAGTCGRCEDLLDCTAETMDRYLQQAASASSARLLLAMETLLRVQGDMRYLPTPRAALESALVRICRPEDDRSIAALEARIDRLERALAAQPSPARPEAAANAAPEQAPKAAPAPEQTPPPKAPAQANRAQPKEPVRQAPSAAPASAPQPGAAAEPPATSDAAFSAPDSAEGLWTAALEELKRQNVLIHAVAVSGVAQRLADGVLTVAFPEARSAQYNSMCAPINHTKVQGIVAALRPGTTVTFVKAQPRPLPPETEARARELFGDKLTVD
;
A
#
# COMPACT_ATOMS: atom_id res chain seq x y z
N MET A 1 -35.01 18.72 -12.00
CA MET A 1 -34.25 18.62 -10.72
C MET A 1 -32.78 18.51 -11.06
N ALA A 2 -31.87 19.11 -10.27
CA ALA A 2 -30.45 18.91 -10.50
C ALA A 2 -30.09 17.45 -10.24
N TYR A 3 -29.32 16.84 -11.12
CA TYR A 3 -28.81 15.48 -10.96
C TYR A 3 -28.04 15.35 -9.65
N ARG A 4 -28.29 14.27 -8.90
CA ARG A 4 -27.63 13.97 -7.65
C ARG A 4 -27.02 12.58 -7.71
N ALA A 5 -25.70 12.49 -7.58
CA ALA A 5 -24.96 11.24 -7.66
C ALA A 5 -25.49 10.16 -6.67
N LEU A 6 -25.50 8.90 -7.07
CA LEU A 6 -26.07 7.77 -6.32
C LEU A 6 -25.50 7.69 -4.90
N TYR A 7 -24.18 7.85 -4.72
CA TYR A 7 -23.54 7.80 -3.39
C TYR A 7 -23.99 8.93 -2.43
N ARG A 8 -24.57 10.03 -2.95
CA ARG A 8 -25.15 11.11 -2.14
C ARG A 8 -26.63 10.87 -1.87
N GLN A 9 -27.35 10.32 -2.84
CA GLN A 9 -28.78 10.07 -2.75
C GLN A 9 -29.10 8.90 -1.81
N TYR A 10 -28.30 7.83 -1.88
CA TYR A 10 -28.49 6.60 -1.11
C TYR A 10 -27.51 6.47 0.08
N ARG A 11 -27.14 7.63 0.66
CA ARG A 11 -26.33 7.64 1.89
C ARG A 11 -27.16 7.09 3.06
N PRO A 12 -26.61 6.11 3.85
CA PRO A 12 -27.33 5.53 4.99
C PRO A 12 -27.85 6.61 5.95
N ALA A 13 -29.09 6.47 6.35
CA ALA A 13 -29.76 7.38 7.31
C ALA A 13 -29.90 6.75 8.69
N THR A 14 -29.84 5.42 8.83
CA THR A 14 -29.96 4.67 10.08
C THR A 14 -28.79 3.72 10.24
N PHE A 15 -28.53 3.22 11.45
CA PHE A 15 -27.49 2.20 11.68
C PHE A 15 -27.84 0.89 10.97
N ALA A 16 -29.12 0.56 10.86
CA ALA A 16 -29.60 -0.63 10.15
C ALA A 16 -29.26 -0.61 8.64
N GLU A 17 -29.10 0.58 8.04
CA GLU A 17 -28.70 0.75 6.65
C GLU A 17 -27.17 0.70 6.44
N VAL A 18 -26.38 0.66 7.51
CA VAL A 18 -24.91 0.58 7.41
C VAL A 18 -24.52 -0.88 7.22
N VAL A 19 -24.12 -1.21 6.01
CA VAL A 19 -23.76 -2.58 5.59
C VAL A 19 -22.39 -2.99 6.12
N GLY A 20 -22.23 -4.26 6.55
CA GLY A 20 -20.96 -4.89 6.86
C GLY A 20 -20.30 -4.44 8.17
N GLN A 21 -20.90 -3.52 8.93
CA GLN A 21 -20.30 -2.95 10.16
C GLN A 21 -21.11 -3.28 11.43
N GLY A 22 -21.77 -4.42 11.49
CA GLY A 22 -22.67 -4.80 12.59
C GLY A 22 -22.04 -4.71 13.98
N HIS A 23 -20.75 -5.05 14.13
CA HIS A 23 -20.02 -4.95 15.40
C HIS A 23 -19.88 -3.50 15.90
N ILE A 24 -19.78 -2.52 15.00
CA ILE A 24 -19.70 -1.10 15.33
C ILE A 24 -21.08 -0.55 15.64
N THR A 25 -22.04 -0.77 14.72
CA THR A 25 -23.40 -0.22 14.85
C THR A 25 -24.08 -0.72 16.13
N THR A 26 -24.00 -2.00 16.44
CA THR A 26 -24.54 -2.57 17.68
C THR A 26 -23.89 -1.97 18.92
N THR A 27 -22.57 -1.77 18.91
CA THR A 27 -21.88 -1.16 20.05
C THR A 27 -22.31 0.28 20.27
N LEU A 28 -22.39 1.08 19.20
CA LEU A 28 -22.85 2.48 19.28
C LEU A 28 -24.30 2.59 19.73
N GLN A 29 -25.19 1.73 19.24
CA GLN A 29 -26.59 1.65 19.66
C GLN A 29 -26.72 1.33 21.15
N ASN A 30 -25.96 0.34 21.64
CA ASN A 30 -25.94 -0.01 23.04
C ASN A 30 -25.45 1.14 23.93
N GLN A 31 -24.42 1.88 23.51
CA GLN A 31 -23.92 3.04 24.24
C GLN A 31 -24.98 4.15 24.35
N ILE A 32 -25.72 4.40 23.26
CA ILE A 32 -26.84 5.36 23.27
C ILE A 32 -27.95 4.90 24.22
N ALA A 33 -28.35 3.63 24.12
CA ALA A 33 -29.43 3.07 24.92
C ALA A 33 -29.12 3.05 26.44
N THR A 34 -27.85 2.84 26.80
CA THR A 34 -27.38 2.81 28.20
C THR A 34 -26.93 4.18 28.70
N GLY A 35 -26.84 5.20 27.84
CA GLY A 35 -26.33 6.52 28.20
C GLY A 35 -24.83 6.59 28.45
N HIS A 36 -24.06 5.55 28.06
CA HIS A 36 -22.60 5.50 28.22
C HIS A 36 -21.87 5.99 26.97
N VAL A 37 -22.17 7.20 26.52
CA VAL A 37 -21.52 7.83 25.36
C VAL A 37 -20.20 8.45 25.80
N ALA A 38 -19.09 8.06 25.18
CA ALA A 38 -17.77 8.65 25.41
C ALA A 38 -17.69 10.07 24.81
N HIS A 39 -16.73 10.86 25.27
CA HIS A 39 -16.53 12.23 24.77
C HIS A 39 -15.81 12.29 23.40
N ALA A 40 -15.07 11.23 23.04
CA ALA A 40 -14.31 11.19 21.77
C ALA A 40 -14.28 9.77 21.19
N TYR A 41 -14.50 9.71 19.89
CA TYR A 41 -14.51 8.51 19.06
C TYR A 41 -13.50 8.64 17.93
N LEU A 42 -12.83 7.54 17.60
CA LEU A 42 -11.91 7.46 16.48
C LEU A 42 -12.36 6.33 15.53
N PHE A 43 -12.84 6.70 14.36
CA PHE A 43 -13.28 5.78 13.31
C PHE A 43 -12.15 5.57 12.31
N CYS A 44 -11.57 4.37 12.32
CA CYS A 44 -10.46 3.96 11.45
C CYS A 44 -10.96 3.03 10.35
N GLY A 45 -10.36 3.08 9.17
CA GLY A 45 -10.66 2.13 8.08
C GLY A 45 -10.46 2.74 6.70
N THR A 46 -10.47 1.90 5.67
CA THR A 46 -10.29 2.35 4.28
C THR A 46 -11.39 3.30 3.82
N ARG A 47 -11.14 4.01 2.72
CA ARG A 47 -12.11 4.93 2.12
C ARG A 47 -13.39 4.17 1.73
N GLY A 48 -14.53 4.83 1.80
CA GLY A 48 -15.80 4.25 1.34
C GLY A 48 -16.49 3.25 2.27
N THR A 49 -15.91 2.87 3.43
CA THR A 49 -16.45 1.88 4.38
C THR A 49 -17.56 2.38 5.31
N GLY A 50 -17.97 3.64 5.18
CA GLY A 50 -19.11 4.18 5.93
C GLY A 50 -18.77 5.03 7.15
N LYS A 51 -17.48 5.33 7.46
CA LYS A 51 -17.03 6.12 8.64
C LYS A 51 -17.82 7.42 8.82
N THR A 52 -17.79 8.30 7.83
CA THR A 52 -18.46 9.61 7.92
C THR A 52 -19.98 9.49 7.94
N SER A 53 -20.56 8.46 7.28
CA SER A 53 -22.00 8.19 7.34
C SER A 53 -22.42 7.75 8.74
N THR A 54 -21.71 6.81 9.32
CA THR A 54 -21.93 6.33 10.70
C THR A 54 -21.73 7.46 11.71
N ALA A 55 -20.73 8.33 11.51
CA ALA A 55 -20.52 9.51 12.36
C ALA A 55 -21.75 10.45 12.36
N LYS A 56 -22.35 10.69 11.20
CA LYS A 56 -23.57 11.53 11.08
C LYS A 56 -24.80 10.87 11.70
N ILE A 57 -24.95 9.55 11.52
CA ILE A 57 -26.03 8.80 12.15
C ILE A 57 -25.87 8.85 13.66
N PHE A 58 -24.65 8.61 14.17
CA PHE A 58 -24.35 8.64 15.59
C PHE A 58 -24.57 10.03 16.21
N ALA A 59 -24.11 11.10 15.55
CA ALA A 59 -24.34 12.47 15.98
C ALA A 59 -25.84 12.80 16.13
N ARG A 60 -26.67 12.30 15.20
CA ARG A 60 -28.11 12.45 15.26
C ARG A 60 -28.75 11.58 16.35
N ALA A 61 -28.29 10.35 16.50
CA ALA A 61 -28.82 9.39 17.47
C ALA A 61 -28.57 9.82 18.92
N VAL A 62 -27.38 10.36 19.23
CA VAL A 62 -27.02 10.92 20.55
C VAL A 62 -27.93 12.10 20.91
N ASN A 63 -28.34 12.87 19.93
CA ASN A 63 -29.21 14.05 20.11
C ASN A 63 -30.71 13.71 20.03
N CYS A 64 -31.07 12.50 19.62
CA CYS A 64 -32.47 12.11 19.44
C CYS A 64 -33.25 12.18 20.76
N LEU A 65 -34.47 12.74 20.73
CA LEU A 65 -35.34 12.85 21.91
C LEU A 65 -35.98 11.52 22.30
N SER A 66 -36.18 10.64 21.31
CA SER A 66 -36.82 9.32 21.47
C SER A 66 -36.09 8.30 20.62
N PRO A 67 -34.85 7.89 20.99
CA PRO A 67 -34.14 6.87 20.23
C PRO A 67 -34.85 5.50 20.42
N ASP A 68 -35.03 4.77 19.34
CA ASP A 68 -35.56 3.41 19.37
C ASP A 68 -34.40 2.42 19.32
N HIS A 69 -34.14 1.70 20.42
CA HIS A 69 -33.00 0.80 20.57
C HIS A 69 -31.65 1.42 20.10
N GLY A 70 -31.45 2.72 20.38
CA GLY A 70 -30.26 3.44 19.95
C GLY A 70 -30.31 3.99 18.51
N GLU A 71 -31.34 3.69 17.73
CA GLU A 71 -31.59 4.29 16.42
C GLU A 71 -32.18 5.70 16.52
N PRO A 72 -31.80 6.64 15.66
CA PRO A 72 -32.45 7.94 15.63
C PRO A 72 -33.86 7.83 15.04
N CYS A 73 -34.87 8.33 15.74
CA CYS A 73 -36.27 8.24 15.29
C CYS A 73 -36.58 8.96 13.96
N GLY A 74 -35.73 9.88 13.54
CA GLY A 74 -35.86 10.63 12.28
C GLY A 74 -36.97 11.70 12.26
N THR A 75 -37.90 11.71 13.22
CA THR A 75 -39.10 12.54 13.20
C THR A 75 -39.16 13.61 14.28
N CYS A 76 -38.41 13.50 15.38
CA CYS A 76 -38.40 14.50 16.44
C CYS A 76 -37.68 15.78 16.00
N ASP A 77 -37.88 16.88 16.74
CA ASP A 77 -37.31 18.18 16.40
C ASP A 77 -35.78 18.17 16.38
N ALA A 78 -35.15 17.43 17.30
CA ALA A 78 -33.69 17.26 17.29
C ALA A 78 -33.20 16.52 16.05
N CYS A 79 -33.90 15.46 15.61
CA CYS A 79 -33.54 14.74 14.37
C CYS A 79 -33.72 15.60 13.12
N ARG A 80 -34.76 16.45 13.08
CA ARG A 80 -35.00 17.40 11.98
C ARG A 80 -33.94 18.48 11.97
N ALA A 81 -33.63 19.08 13.13
CA ALA A 81 -32.57 20.08 13.28
C ALA A 81 -31.21 19.51 12.86
N ALA A 82 -30.88 18.26 13.24
CA ALA A 82 -29.64 17.60 12.85
C ALA A 82 -29.49 17.34 11.35
N LEU A 83 -30.59 17.30 10.60
CA LEU A 83 -30.59 17.15 9.13
C LEU A 83 -30.56 18.49 8.39
N ASP A 84 -30.81 19.59 9.09
CA ASP A 84 -30.75 20.92 8.49
C ASP A 84 -29.29 21.30 8.17
N PRO A 85 -28.98 21.68 6.92
CA PRO A 85 -27.66 22.20 6.56
C PRO A 85 -27.22 23.43 7.39
N GLY A 86 -28.18 24.18 7.96
CA GLY A 86 -27.95 25.32 8.83
C GLY A 86 -27.67 24.96 10.31
N CYS A 87 -27.68 23.67 10.70
CA CYS A 87 -27.42 23.26 12.07
C CYS A 87 -25.97 23.58 12.48
N THR A 88 -25.80 24.44 13.48
CA THR A 88 -24.49 24.82 14.02
C THR A 88 -23.98 23.90 15.12
N ASP A 89 -24.82 22.96 15.59
CA ASP A 89 -24.48 22.04 16.69
C ASP A 89 -23.88 20.72 16.18
N ILE A 90 -24.00 20.41 14.87
CA ILE A 90 -23.27 19.31 14.22
C ILE A 90 -22.37 19.92 13.18
N VAL A 91 -21.06 19.97 13.49
CA VAL A 91 -20.06 20.61 12.65
C VAL A 91 -19.22 19.51 11.99
N GLU A 92 -19.26 19.43 10.67
CA GLU A 92 -18.41 18.53 9.88
C GLU A 92 -17.27 19.36 9.27
N ILE A 93 -16.04 18.91 9.50
CA ILE A 93 -14.82 19.53 8.97
C ILE A 93 -14.02 18.43 8.26
N ASP A 94 -13.65 18.71 7.02
CA ASP A 94 -12.66 17.92 6.29
C ASP A 94 -11.27 18.48 6.59
N ALA A 95 -10.46 17.70 7.28
CA ALA A 95 -9.10 18.08 7.64
C ALA A 95 -8.16 18.22 6.42
N ALA A 96 -8.50 17.62 5.26
CA ALA A 96 -7.74 17.83 4.04
C ALA A 96 -7.84 19.26 3.52
N SER A 97 -8.99 19.90 3.74
CA SER A 97 -9.25 21.31 3.36
C SER A 97 -8.92 22.30 4.48
N ASN A 98 -8.86 21.83 5.74
CA ASN A 98 -8.68 22.66 6.95
C ASN A 98 -7.52 22.10 7.81
N THR A 99 -6.30 22.18 7.27
CA THR A 99 -5.10 21.62 7.92
C THR A 99 -4.48 22.52 8.98
N GLY A 100 -4.93 23.79 9.02
CA GLY A 100 -4.35 24.86 9.83
C GLY A 100 -4.60 24.73 11.33
N VAL A 101 -3.68 25.23 12.14
CA VAL A 101 -3.86 25.30 13.59
C VAL A 101 -4.96 26.31 13.96
N ASP A 102 -5.14 27.35 13.16
CA ASP A 102 -6.12 28.42 13.44
C ASP A 102 -7.55 27.95 13.18
N ASP A 103 -7.76 27.07 12.19
CA ASP A 103 -9.05 26.42 11.93
C ASP A 103 -9.49 25.58 13.14
N ILE A 104 -8.56 24.79 13.69
CA ILE A 104 -8.81 23.95 14.87
C ILE A 104 -8.99 24.81 16.13
N ARG A 105 -8.25 25.91 16.29
CA ARG A 105 -8.48 26.87 17.40
C ARG A 105 -9.86 27.48 17.33
N ALA A 106 -10.30 27.93 16.16
CA ALA A 106 -11.65 28.47 15.97
C ALA A 106 -12.74 27.43 16.27
N LEU A 107 -12.47 26.13 15.97
CA LEU A 107 -13.36 25.03 16.34
C LEU A 107 -13.41 24.85 17.86
N ILE A 108 -12.25 24.86 18.53
CA ILE A 108 -12.15 24.73 19.99
C ILE A 108 -12.84 25.90 20.69
N GLU A 109 -12.69 27.12 20.20
CA GLU A 109 -13.44 28.27 20.74
C GLU A 109 -14.94 28.06 20.65
N LYS A 110 -15.46 27.56 19.52
CA LYS A 110 -16.87 27.20 19.38
C LYS A 110 -17.29 26.09 20.35
N ALA A 111 -16.37 25.20 20.70
CA ALA A 111 -16.62 24.09 21.63
C ALA A 111 -16.91 24.56 23.07
N HIS A 112 -16.45 25.73 23.49
CA HIS A 112 -16.74 26.29 24.81
C HIS A 112 -18.18 26.80 24.97
N TYR A 113 -18.90 27.01 23.88
CA TYR A 113 -20.28 27.48 23.93
C TYR A 113 -21.28 26.31 23.97
N ALA A 114 -22.32 26.44 24.78
CA ALA A 114 -23.40 25.45 24.83
C ALA A 114 -24.08 25.29 23.46
N PRO A 115 -24.61 24.12 23.13
CA PRO A 115 -25.38 23.92 21.90
C PRO A 115 -26.65 24.79 21.89
N LEU A 116 -27.08 25.18 20.69
CA LEU A 116 -28.22 26.07 20.52
C LEU A 116 -29.55 25.34 20.39
N GLN A 117 -29.58 24.23 19.67
CA GLN A 117 -30.78 23.48 19.29
C GLN A 117 -30.76 22.03 19.78
N LEU A 118 -29.57 21.48 19.97
CA LEU A 118 -29.37 20.09 20.33
C LEU A 118 -28.93 19.94 21.79
N ARG A 119 -28.87 18.70 22.30
CA ARG A 119 -28.36 18.41 23.66
C ARG A 119 -26.85 18.40 23.71
N THR A 120 -26.24 17.88 22.65
CA THR A 120 -24.80 17.69 22.55
C THR A 120 -24.31 18.32 21.26
N ARG A 121 -23.26 19.12 21.34
CA ARG A 121 -22.56 19.64 20.17
C ARG A 121 -21.59 18.60 19.66
N VAL A 122 -21.69 18.23 18.39
CA VAL A 122 -20.88 17.18 17.78
C VAL A 122 -19.93 17.75 16.75
N PHE A 123 -18.65 17.47 16.89
CA PHE A 123 -17.62 17.81 15.93
C PHE A 123 -17.17 16.56 15.21
N ILE A 124 -17.43 16.47 13.90
CA ILE A 124 -16.98 15.41 13.02
C ILE A 124 -15.80 15.93 12.24
N ILE A 125 -14.60 15.36 12.49
CA ILE A 125 -13.37 15.74 11.77
C ILE A 125 -13.00 14.54 10.88
N ASP A 126 -13.24 14.71 9.58
CA ASP A 126 -12.91 13.68 8.58
C ASP A 126 -11.46 13.83 8.11
N GLU A 127 -10.84 12.72 7.74
CA GLU A 127 -9.42 12.58 7.36
C GLU A 127 -8.47 13.28 8.36
N VAL A 128 -8.73 13.09 9.65
CA VAL A 128 -8.03 13.78 10.75
C VAL A 128 -6.51 13.66 10.69
N HIS A 129 -5.97 12.62 10.03
CA HIS A 129 -4.52 12.44 9.83
C HIS A 129 -3.86 13.55 8.98
N MET A 130 -4.66 14.37 8.28
CA MET A 130 -4.18 15.52 7.48
C MET A 130 -3.90 16.76 8.34
N LEU A 131 -4.31 16.77 9.61
CA LEU A 131 -4.04 17.88 10.51
C LEU A 131 -2.54 18.05 10.76
N SER A 132 -2.09 19.30 10.88
CA SER A 132 -0.72 19.60 11.29
C SER A 132 -0.46 19.18 12.75
N VAL A 133 0.81 18.95 13.10
CA VAL A 133 1.21 18.60 14.48
C VAL A 133 0.75 19.65 15.48
N ASN A 134 0.78 20.92 15.10
CA ASN A 134 0.34 22.03 15.96
C ASN A 134 -1.20 22.03 16.14
N ALA A 135 -1.96 21.61 15.14
CA ALA A 135 -3.41 21.45 15.23
C ALA A 135 -3.78 20.28 16.15
N PHE A 136 -3.07 19.15 16.07
CA PHE A 136 -3.23 18.06 17.03
C PHE A 136 -2.95 18.50 18.48
N ASN A 137 -1.86 19.23 18.70
CA ASN A 137 -1.51 19.74 20.05
C ASN A 137 -2.57 20.68 20.61
N ALA A 138 -3.20 21.51 19.76
CA ALA A 138 -4.31 22.36 20.17
C ALA A 138 -5.53 21.54 20.62
N LEU A 139 -5.84 20.44 19.90
CA LEU A 139 -6.98 19.57 20.19
C LEU A 139 -6.78 18.75 21.48
N LEU A 140 -5.54 18.38 21.83
CA LEU A 140 -5.24 17.53 22.99
C LEU A 140 -5.84 18.06 24.29
N LYS A 141 -5.72 19.36 24.56
CA LYS A 141 -6.23 19.96 25.80
C LYS A 141 -7.75 19.76 25.96
N THR A 142 -8.49 19.91 24.86
CA THR A 142 -9.96 19.74 24.88
C THR A 142 -10.37 18.26 24.93
N LEU A 143 -9.54 17.36 24.41
CA LEU A 143 -9.75 15.91 24.55
C LEU A 143 -9.41 15.38 25.94
N GLU A 144 -8.51 16.04 26.68
CA GLU A 144 -8.19 15.70 28.09
C GLU A 144 -9.25 16.16 29.06
N GLU A 145 -9.73 17.38 28.88
CA GLU A 145 -10.74 18.01 29.73
C GLU A 145 -11.93 18.48 28.88
N PRO A 146 -12.73 17.54 28.33
CA PRO A 146 -13.83 17.88 27.44
C PRO A 146 -14.99 18.50 28.23
N PRO A 147 -15.61 19.60 27.74
CA PRO A 147 -16.88 20.07 28.25
C PRO A 147 -17.97 19.01 28.11
N ALA A 148 -18.85 18.88 29.11
CA ALA A 148 -19.85 17.81 29.20
C ALA A 148 -20.85 17.76 28.01
N HIS A 149 -20.98 18.85 27.27
CA HIS A 149 -21.92 19.00 26.16
C HIS A 149 -21.28 18.75 24.78
N ILE A 150 -20.04 18.21 24.73
CA ILE A 150 -19.31 18.03 23.49
C ILE A 150 -19.06 16.54 23.21
N LEU A 151 -19.11 16.23 21.93
CA LEU A 151 -18.74 14.93 21.38
C LEU A 151 -17.83 15.14 20.17
N PHE A 152 -16.63 14.55 20.20
CA PHE A 152 -15.73 14.47 19.05
C PHE A 152 -15.85 13.14 18.34
N ILE A 153 -15.94 13.17 17.01
CA ILE A 153 -15.87 11.99 16.16
C ILE A 153 -14.78 12.24 15.11
N LEU A 154 -13.65 11.60 15.32
CA LEU A 154 -12.49 11.68 14.44
C LEU A 154 -12.56 10.52 13.45
N ALA A 155 -12.45 10.77 12.14
CA ALA A 155 -12.40 9.73 11.13
C ALA A 155 -11.08 9.78 10.37
N THR A 156 -10.51 8.62 10.07
CA THR A 156 -9.23 8.52 9.34
C THR A 156 -9.14 7.26 8.49
N THR A 157 -8.45 7.40 7.36
CA THR A 157 -8.02 6.26 6.54
C THR A 157 -6.64 5.75 6.95
N GLU A 158 -5.84 6.56 7.67
CA GLU A 158 -4.46 6.24 8.02
C GLU A 158 -4.20 6.41 9.53
N PRO A 159 -4.67 5.45 10.36
CA PRO A 159 -4.52 5.54 11.82
C PRO A 159 -3.06 5.55 12.28
N GLN A 160 -2.13 4.98 11.49
CA GLN A 160 -0.69 4.96 11.77
C GLN A 160 -0.04 6.35 11.74
N LYS A 161 -0.66 7.34 11.08
CA LYS A 161 -0.18 8.73 11.05
C LYS A 161 -0.61 9.54 12.27
N LEU A 162 -1.52 9.01 13.09
CA LEU A 162 -2.03 9.72 14.26
C LEU A 162 -1.06 9.64 15.44
N PRO A 163 -0.88 10.74 16.19
CA PRO A 163 -0.15 10.71 17.45
C PRO A 163 -0.80 9.74 18.45
N ALA A 164 0.01 8.92 19.12
CA ALA A 164 -0.48 7.97 20.14
C ALA A 164 -1.25 8.68 21.27
N THR A 165 -0.91 9.95 21.55
CA THR A 165 -1.59 10.80 22.53
C THR A 165 -3.05 11.09 22.19
N ILE A 166 -3.40 11.17 20.91
CA ILE A 166 -4.79 11.31 20.43
C ILE A 166 -5.51 9.97 20.52
N VAL A 167 -4.87 8.91 19.99
CA VAL A 167 -5.46 7.56 19.95
C VAL A 167 -5.83 7.06 21.35
N SER A 168 -4.99 7.32 22.36
CA SER A 168 -5.22 6.89 23.75
C SER A 168 -6.40 7.58 24.45
N ARG A 169 -6.91 8.70 23.92
CA ARG A 169 -8.02 9.49 24.48
C ARG A 169 -9.34 9.30 23.74
N CYS A 170 -9.32 8.51 22.66
CA CYS A 170 -10.50 8.23 21.86
C CYS A 170 -10.90 6.77 21.97
N GLN A 171 -12.20 6.51 21.96
CA GLN A 171 -12.69 5.16 21.77
C GLN A 171 -12.56 4.78 20.30
N ARG A 172 -11.69 3.81 20.00
CA ARG A 172 -11.37 3.40 18.64
C ARG A 172 -12.36 2.36 18.11
N PHE A 173 -12.76 2.54 16.83
CA PHE A 173 -13.58 1.63 16.06
C PHE A 173 -12.94 1.40 14.71
N ASP A 174 -12.67 0.14 14.38
CA ASP A 174 -12.03 -0.24 13.13
C ASP A 174 -13.09 -0.74 12.14
N PHE A 175 -13.32 0.03 11.08
CA PHE A 175 -14.23 -0.28 9.99
C PHE A 175 -13.56 -1.26 9.03
N HIS A 176 -14.22 -2.39 8.80
CA HIS A 176 -13.75 -3.41 7.87
C HIS A 176 -14.11 -3.06 6.42
N ARG A 177 -13.36 -3.61 5.48
CA ARG A 177 -13.75 -3.62 4.08
C ARG A 177 -15.02 -4.43 3.92
N LEU A 178 -15.90 -3.97 3.03
CA LEU A 178 -17.12 -4.70 2.71
C LEU A 178 -16.79 -5.91 1.85
N SER A 179 -17.54 -7.00 2.03
CA SER A 179 -17.45 -8.15 1.15
C SER A 179 -18.01 -7.83 -0.24
N VAL A 180 -17.54 -8.54 -1.25
CA VAL A 180 -18.07 -8.40 -2.64
C VAL A 180 -19.56 -8.67 -2.65
N GLN A 181 -20.04 -9.67 -1.89
CA GLN A 181 -21.45 -10.04 -1.80
C GLN A 181 -22.30 -8.91 -1.18
N ASP A 182 -21.81 -8.27 -0.11
CA ASP A 182 -22.51 -7.15 0.53
C ASP A 182 -22.62 -5.94 -0.42
N ILE A 183 -21.57 -5.68 -1.19
CA ILE A 183 -21.56 -4.59 -2.18
C ILE A 183 -22.55 -4.89 -3.29
N VAL A 184 -22.54 -6.10 -3.86
CA VAL A 184 -23.45 -6.51 -4.93
C VAL A 184 -24.91 -6.41 -4.46
N ALA A 185 -25.24 -6.97 -3.29
CA ALA A 185 -26.60 -6.91 -2.73
C ALA A 185 -27.07 -5.46 -2.53
N THR A 186 -26.18 -4.59 -2.04
CA THR A 186 -26.51 -3.18 -1.86
C THR A 186 -26.70 -2.47 -3.19
N LEU A 187 -25.81 -2.70 -4.18
CA LEU A 187 -25.94 -2.14 -5.53
C LEU A 187 -27.25 -2.56 -6.17
N GLN A 188 -27.63 -3.83 -6.11
CA GLN A 188 -28.92 -4.32 -6.64
C GLN A 188 -30.11 -3.59 -6.01
N SER A 189 -30.09 -3.44 -4.68
CA SER A 189 -31.15 -2.70 -3.97
C SER A 189 -31.23 -1.23 -4.39
N VAL A 190 -30.08 -0.56 -4.53
CA VAL A 190 -30.00 0.85 -4.93
C VAL A 190 -30.44 1.03 -6.38
N LEU A 191 -29.97 0.20 -7.29
CA LEU A 191 -30.33 0.25 -8.72
C LEU A 191 -31.81 -0.01 -8.93
N ALA A 192 -32.40 -0.98 -8.22
CA ALA A 192 -33.84 -1.23 -8.28
C ALA A 192 -34.67 -0.01 -7.85
N ARG A 193 -34.24 0.73 -6.81
CA ARG A 193 -34.86 2.00 -6.38
C ARG A 193 -34.65 3.12 -7.38
N ALA A 194 -33.53 3.11 -8.11
CA ALA A 194 -33.22 4.11 -9.14
C ALA A 194 -33.93 3.82 -10.47
N GLY A 195 -34.54 2.63 -10.64
CA GLY A 195 -35.17 2.19 -11.88
C GLY A 195 -34.18 1.73 -12.95
N ALA A 196 -32.96 1.38 -12.55
CA ALA A 196 -31.88 0.96 -13.42
C ALA A 196 -31.46 -0.51 -13.14
N SER A 197 -30.75 -1.12 -14.10
CA SER A 197 -30.25 -2.49 -13.96
C SER A 197 -28.85 -2.61 -14.56
N ILE A 198 -28.01 -3.38 -13.88
CA ILE A 198 -26.68 -3.80 -14.34
C ILE A 198 -26.66 -5.33 -14.27
N ASP A 199 -26.05 -5.97 -15.25
CA ASP A 199 -25.91 -7.43 -15.29
C ASP A 199 -25.12 -7.93 -14.07
N GLU A 200 -25.36 -9.16 -13.64
CA GLU A 200 -24.74 -9.75 -12.45
C GLU A 200 -23.19 -9.75 -12.54
N GLU A 201 -22.66 -10.08 -13.72
CA GLU A 201 -21.22 -10.03 -13.97
C GLU A 201 -20.68 -8.60 -13.87
N GLY A 202 -21.40 -7.61 -14.40
CA GLY A 202 -21.07 -6.19 -14.28
C GLY A 202 -21.08 -5.70 -12.82
N LEU A 203 -22.05 -6.15 -12.02
CA LEU A 203 -22.10 -5.85 -10.59
C LEU A 203 -20.91 -6.43 -9.82
N LEU A 204 -20.52 -7.67 -10.15
CA LEU A 204 -19.33 -8.31 -9.57
C LEU A 204 -18.05 -7.55 -9.92
N LEU A 205 -17.93 -7.09 -11.16
CA LEU A 205 -16.80 -6.26 -11.61
C LEU A 205 -16.72 -4.94 -10.84
N ILE A 206 -17.83 -4.22 -10.72
CA ILE A 206 -17.90 -2.97 -9.96
C ILE A 206 -17.52 -3.22 -8.49
N ALA A 207 -18.05 -4.29 -7.88
CA ALA A 207 -17.80 -4.62 -6.48
C ALA A 207 -16.32 -4.95 -6.22
N ARG A 208 -15.67 -5.68 -7.13
CA ARG A 208 -14.21 -5.97 -7.05
C ARG A 208 -13.38 -4.70 -7.23
N SER A 209 -13.72 -3.87 -8.23
CA SER A 209 -13.00 -2.62 -8.51
C SER A 209 -13.11 -1.59 -7.39
N ALA A 210 -14.18 -1.67 -6.59
CA ALA A 210 -14.40 -0.79 -5.44
C ALA A 210 -13.56 -1.12 -4.20
N ASP A 211 -12.79 -2.24 -4.19
CA ASP A 211 -11.86 -2.65 -3.12
C ASP A 211 -12.47 -2.54 -1.70
N GLY A 212 -13.72 -2.97 -1.54
CA GLY A 212 -14.44 -2.95 -0.27
C GLY A 212 -15.04 -1.59 0.14
N GLY A 213 -15.07 -0.60 -0.77
CA GLY A 213 -15.64 0.73 -0.54
C GLY A 213 -17.01 0.92 -1.19
N MET A 214 -18.10 1.01 -0.41
CA MET A 214 -19.46 1.23 -0.96
C MET A 214 -19.59 2.55 -1.73
N ARG A 215 -18.90 3.61 -1.28
CA ARG A 215 -18.93 4.92 -1.96
C ARG A 215 -18.34 4.82 -3.37
N ASP A 216 -17.24 4.10 -3.49
CA ASP A 216 -16.53 3.95 -4.76
C ASP A 216 -17.33 3.02 -5.68
N ALA A 217 -17.95 1.95 -5.15
CA ALA A 217 -18.87 1.08 -5.90
C ALA A 217 -20.07 1.86 -6.47
N LEU A 218 -20.74 2.68 -5.65
CA LEU A 218 -21.86 3.52 -6.10
C LEU A 218 -21.42 4.57 -7.12
N SER A 219 -20.20 5.11 -7.01
CA SER A 219 -19.65 6.08 -7.97
C SER A 219 -19.37 5.43 -9.31
N LEU A 220 -18.82 4.21 -9.32
CA LEU A 220 -18.58 3.44 -10.53
C LEU A 220 -19.90 3.04 -11.20
N ALA A 221 -20.89 2.58 -10.42
CA ALA A 221 -22.23 2.26 -10.96
C ALA A 221 -22.88 3.50 -11.59
N ASP A 222 -22.77 4.66 -10.95
CA ASP A 222 -23.29 5.94 -11.44
C ASP A 222 -22.62 6.37 -12.76
N GLN A 223 -21.31 6.12 -12.86
CA GLN A 223 -20.54 6.36 -14.08
C GLN A 223 -21.00 5.45 -15.22
N CYS A 224 -21.23 4.16 -14.96
CA CYS A 224 -21.75 3.22 -15.95
C CYS A 224 -23.15 3.62 -16.43
N LEU A 225 -24.06 4.00 -15.51
CA LEU A 225 -25.39 4.49 -15.87
C LEU A 225 -25.35 5.79 -16.69
N SER A 226 -24.42 6.68 -16.38
CA SER A 226 -24.26 7.92 -17.13
C SER A 226 -23.77 7.68 -18.56
N PHE A 227 -23.00 6.61 -18.79
CA PHE A 227 -22.46 6.26 -20.11
C PHE A 227 -23.45 5.47 -20.95
N CYS A 228 -24.13 4.45 -20.38
CA CYS A 228 -24.95 3.48 -21.11
C CYS A 228 -26.47 3.69 -20.94
N GLY A 229 -26.90 4.53 -19.96
CA GLY A 229 -28.31 4.67 -19.59
C GLY A 229 -28.76 3.63 -18.56
N ASP A 230 -30.09 3.38 -18.50
CA ASP A 230 -30.72 2.61 -17.41
C ASP A 230 -30.44 1.09 -17.44
N LYS A 231 -29.93 0.57 -18.56
CA LYS A 231 -29.56 -0.85 -18.70
C LYS A 231 -28.13 -0.95 -19.13
N VAL A 232 -27.32 -1.56 -18.29
CA VAL A 232 -25.87 -1.69 -18.47
C VAL A 232 -25.51 -3.17 -18.56
N SER A 233 -24.83 -3.55 -19.64
CA SER A 233 -24.27 -4.89 -19.78
C SER A 233 -22.89 -5.01 -19.11
N ALA A 234 -22.43 -6.24 -18.87
CA ALA A 234 -21.08 -6.49 -18.37
C ALA A 234 -20.00 -5.88 -19.29
N HIS A 235 -20.19 -5.97 -20.61
CA HIS A 235 -19.26 -5.39 -21.59
C HIS A 235 -19.12 -3.85 -21.42
N ASP A 236 -20.24 -3.15 -21.23
CA ASP A 236 -20.23 -1.71 -20.98
C ASP A 236 -19.46 -1.35 -19.71
N VAL A 237 -19.56 -2.19 -18.66
CA VAL A 237 -18.81 -1.99 -17.42
C VAL A 237 -17.31 -2.15 -17.66
N TYR A 238 -16.88 -3.15 -18.43
CA TYR A 238 -15.47 -3.30 -18.82
C TYR A 238 -14.95 -2.05 -19.55
N ASP A 239 -15.75 -1.50 -20.47
CA ASP A 239 -15.35 -0.31 -21.22
C ASP A 239 -15.24 0.95 -20.34
N VAL A 240 -16.20 1.14 -19.43
CA VAL A 240 -16.19 2.30 -18.52
C VAL A 240 -15.06 2.22 -17.49
N LEU A 241 -14.78 1.03 -16.98
CA LEU A 241 -13.68 0.82 -16.00
C LEU A 241 -12.32 0.78 -16.67
N GLY A 242 -12.25 0.60 -17.98
CA GLY A 242 -11.01 0.36 -18.69
C GLY A 242 -10.35 -0.99 -18.37
N SER A 243 -11.08 -1.87 -17.66
CA SER A 243 -10.62 -3.20 -17.29
C SER A 243 -10.63 -4.14 -18.49
N MET A 244 -9.83 -5.21 -18.42
CA MET A 244 -9.79 -6.21 -19.46
C MET A 244 -10.83 -7.29 -19.26
N GLU A 245 -11.46 -7.73 -20.35
CA GLU A 245 -12.29 -8.94 -20.32
C GLU A 245 -11.46 -10.14 -19.83
N GLN A 246 -12.10 -10.98 -19.03
CA GLN A 246 -11.41 -12.11 -18.42
C GLN A 246 -10.87 -13.10 -19.47
N SER A 247 -11.57 -13.27 -20.60
CA SER A 247 -11.13 -14.05 -21.76
C SER A 247 -9.78 -13.58 -22.31
N PHE A 248 -9.63 -12.27 -22.47
CA PHE A 248 -8.40 -11.64 -22.94
C PHE A 248 -7.23 -11.85 -21.97
N LEU A 249 -7.49 -11.77 -20.66
CA LEU A 249 -6.46 -12.03 -19.65
C LEU A 249 -5.99 -13.50 -19.67
N PHE A 250 -6.91 -14.44 -19.88
CA PHE A 250 -6.54 -15.85 -20.08
C PHE A 250 -5.65 -16.03 -21.32
N ASP A 251 -6.04 -15.43 -22.45
CA ASP A 251 -5.26 -15.55 -23.70
C ASP A 251 -3.89 -14.89 -23.59
N MET A 252 -3.78 -13.76 -22.89
CA MET A 252 -2.50 -13.08 -22.61
C MET A 252 -1.62 -13.94 -21.70
N ALA A 253 -2.20 -14.49 -20.63
CA ALA A 253 -1.46 -15.38 -19.72
C ALA A 253 -0.96 -16.63 -20.46
N ASP A 254 -1.80 -17.25 -21.31
CA ASP A 254 -1.39 -18.38 -22.13
C ASP A 254 -0.23 -18.03 -23.07
N ALA A 255 -0.25 -16.88 -23.72
CA ALA A 255 0.85 -16.41 -24.56
C ALA A 255 2.16 -16.24 -23.75
N LEU A 256 2.08 -15.64 -22.56
CA LEU A 256 3.22 -15.47 -21.67
C LEU A 256 3.79 -16.82 -21.17
N LEU A 257 2.91 -17.72 -20.76
CA LEU A 257 3.28 -19.06 -20.27
C LEU A 257 3.83 -19.96 -21.40
N ALA A 258 3.33 -19.79 -22.63
CA ALA A 258 3.88 -20.45 -23.82
C ALA A 258 5.20 -19.84 -24.33
N SER A 259 5.69 -18.72 -23.74
CA SER A 259 6.86 -17.97 -24.21
C SER A 259 6.68 -17.33 -25.59
N ASP A 260 5.45 -17.04 -26.00
CA ASP A 260 5.14 -16.38 -27.26
C ASP A 260 5.14 -14.85 -27.08
N ALA A 261 6.36 -14.27 -27.12
CA ALA A 261 6.52 -12.83 -27.01
C ALA A 261 5.87 -12.06 -28.19
N GLY A 262 5.81 -12.68 -29.37
CA GLY A 262 5.19 -12.08 -30.54
C GLY A 262 3.69 -11.86 -30.33
N LYS A 263 2.97 -12.93 -29.93
CA LYS A 263 1.54 -12.86 -29.61
C LYS A 263 1.27 -11.86 -28.48
N ALA A 264 2.04 -11.93 -27.38
CA ALA A 264 1.87 -11.02 -26.25
C ALA A 264 2.03 -9.54 -26.62
N LEU A 265 3.03 -9.20 -27.46
CA LEU A 265 3.26 -7.83 -27.94
C LEU A 265 2.16 -7.36 -28.90
N HIS A 266 1.64 -8.21 -29.78
CA HIS A 266 0.50 -7.87 -30.63
C HIS A 266 -0.75 -7.60 -29.80
N MET A 267 -1.06 -8.44 -28.81
CA MET A 267 -2.17 -8.21 -27.90
C MET A 267 -2.01 -6.91 -27.11
N LEU A 268 -0.79 -6.55 -26.70
CA LEU A 268 -0.53 -5.25 -26.06
C LEU A 268 -0.76 -4.08 -27.02
N ASP A 269 -0.38 -4.21 -28.30
CA ASP A 269 -0.64 -3.18 -29.31
C ASP A 269 -2.13 -2.95 -29.54
N ASP A 270 -2.94 -4.01 -29.49
CA ASP A 270 -4.41 -3.91 -29.58
C ASP A 270 -5.00 -3.13 -28.38
N ILE A 271 -4.48 -3.33 -27.17
CA ILE A 271 -4.86 -2.56 -25.97
C ILE A 271 -4.55 -1.07 -26.18
N VAL A 272 -3.32 -0.78 -26.65
CA VAL A 272 -2.87 0.61 -26.89
C VAL A 272 -3.72 1.28 -27.97
N ARG A 273 -4.03 0.58 -29.07
CA ARG A 273 -4.90 1.08 -30.14
C ARG A 273 -6.33 1.30 -29.67
N GLY A 274 -6.82 0.44 -28.76
CA GLY A 274 -8.11 0.60 -28.11
C GLY A 274 -8.18 1.73 -27.09
N GLY A 275 -7.06 2.43 -26.82
CA GLY A 275 -7.00 3.56 -25.89
C GLY A 275 -7.18 3.18 -24.41
N ARG A 276 -7.01 1.91 -24.06
CA ARG A 276 -7.14 1.44 -22.67
C ARG A 276 -5.93 1.79 -21.82
N ASP A 277 -6.13 1.97 -20.51
CA ASP A 277 -5.06 2.32 -19.58
C ASP A 277 -4.12 1.12 -19.31
N LEU A 278 -2.85 1.30 -19.64
CA LEU A 278 -1.82 0.28 -19.44
C LEU A 278 -1.55 -0.03 -17.97
N THR A 279 -1.83 0.91 -17.07
CA THR A 279 -1.66 0.69 -15.62
C THR A 279 -2.75 -0.24 -15.10
N VAL A 280 -3.99 -0.03 -15.53
CA VAL A 280 -5.14 -0.91 -15.22
C VAL A 280 -4.89 -2.31 -15.79
N PHE A 281 -4.48 -2.39 -17.07
CA PHE A 281 -4.12 -3.68 -17.69
C PHE A 281 -3.03 -4.43 -16.91
N CYS A 282 -1.96 -3.73 -16.49
CA CYS A 282 -0.89 -4.35 -15.70
C CYS A 282 -1.39 -4.86 -14.35
N GLN A 283 -2.34 -4.15 -13.71
CA GLN A 283 -3.00 -4.58 -12.47
C GLN A 283 -3.84 -5.84 -12.69
N ASP A 284 -4.70 -5.82 -13.72
CA ASP A 284 -5.57 -6.94 -14.06
C ASP A 284 -4.77 -8.20 -14.39
N LEU A 285 -3.71 -8.07 -15.19
CA LEU A 285 -2.81 -9.18 -15.53
C LEU A 285 -2.07 -9.73 -14.30
N SER A 286 -1.63 -8.84 -13.41
CA SER A 286 -0.98 -9.25 -12.15
C SER A 286 -1.96 -9.99 -11.23
N ALA A 287 -3.20 -9.52 -11.13
CA ALA A 287 -4.26 -10.17 -10.36
C ALA A 287 -4.61 -11.54 -10.96
N HIS A 288 -4.66 -11.65 -12.28
CA HIS A 288 -4.90 -12.91 -13.00
C HIS A 288 -3.79 -13.94 -12.72
N LEU A 289 -2.52 -13.56 -12.86
CA LEU A 289 -1.39 -14.47 -12.57
C LEU A 289 -1.34 -14.89 -11.09
N ARG A 290 -1.73 -13.98 -10.17
CA ARG A 290 -1.90 -14.33 -8.76
C ARG A 290 -2.98 -15.39 -8.58
N ALA A 291 -4.12 -15.26 -9.27
CA ALA A 291 -5.19 -16.25 -9.20
C ALA A 291 -4.73 -17.63 -9.72
N VAL A 292 -3.99 -17.66 -10.83
CA VAL A 292 -3.39 -18.89 -11.37
C VAL A 292 -2.39 -19.51 -10.38
N LEU A 293 -1.53 -18.71 -9.74
CA LEU A 293 -0.58 -19.18 -8.74
C LEU A 293 -1.29 -19.79 -7.51
N LEU A 294 -2.33 -19.11 -7.01
CA LEU A 294 -3.13 -19.62 -5.88
C LEU A 294 -3.86 -20.90 -6.24
N ALA A 295 -4.47 -20.99 -7.42
CA ALA A 295 -5.09 -22.20 -7.92
C ALA A 295 -4.10 -23.37 -8.00
N GLY A 296 -2.87 -23.12 -8.46
CA GLY A 296 -1.82 -24.14 -8.52
C GLY A 296 -1.30 -24.60 -7.15
N THR A 297 -1.40 -23.71 -6.13
CA THR A 297 -0.87 -23.98 -4.79
C THR A 297 -1.91 -24.58 -3.85
N CYS A 298 -3.12 -24.03 -3.85
CA CYS A 298 -4.21 -24.38 -2.93
C CYS A 298 -5.22 -25.37 -3.54
N GLY A 299 -5.20 -25.57 -4.86
CA GLY A 299 -6.25 -26.28 -5.58
C GLY A 299 -7.51 -25.43 -5.69
N ARG A 300 -8.70 -26.02 -5.48
CA ARG A 300 -9.97 -25.28 -5.52
C ARG A 300 -10.06 -24.30 -4.35
N CYS A 301 -10.16 -23.03 -4.66
CA CYS A 301 -10.17 -21.93 -3.69
C CYS A 301 -11.11 -20.78 -4.16
N GLU A 302 -12.31 -21.14 -4.59
CA GLU A 302 -13.33 -20.21 -5.09
C GLU A 302 -13.60 -19.07 -4.10
N ASP A 303 -13.68 -19.40 -2.80
CA ASP A 303 -13.89 -18.42 -1.71
C ASP A 303 -12.76 -17.39 -1.58
N LEU A 304 -11.52 -17.78 -1.91
CA LEU A 304 -10.34 -16.91 -1.81
C LEU A 304 -10.19 -16.00 -3.04
N LEU A 305 -10.74 -16.44 -4.18
CA LEU A 305 -10.64 -15.74 -5.47
C LEU A 305 -11.94 -15.04 -5.87
N ASP A 306 -13.03 -15.22 -5.11
CA ASP A 306 -14.36 -14.70 -5.43
C ASP A 306 -14.74 -14.98 -6.89
N CYS A 307 -14.54 -16.22 -7.38
CA CYS A 307 -14.74 -16.60 -8.77
C CYS A 307 -15.77 -17.74 -8.92
N THR A 308 -16.31 -17.88 -10.13
CA THR A 308 -17.20 -19.00 -10.46
C THR A 308 -16.42 -20.31 -10.58
N ALA A 309 -17.11 -21.44 -10.43
CA ALA A 309 -16.50 -22.77 -10.59
C ALA A 309 -15.88 -22.97 -11.98
N GLU A 310 -16.52 -22.43 -13.02
CA GLU A 310 -16.01 -22.48 -14.41
C GLU A 310 -14.70 -21.71 -14.57
N THR A 311 -14.64 -20.51 -14.02
CA THR A 311 -13.42 -19.71 -14.00
C THR A 311 -12.31 -20.38 -13.21
N MET A 312 -12.65 -21.02 -12.09
CA MET A 312 -11.71 -21.79 -11.28
C MET A 312 -11.09 -22.95 -12.06
N ASP A 313 -11.89 -23.69 -12.83
CA ASP A 313 -11.40 -24.78 -13.68
C ASP A 313 -10.40 -24.27 -14.75
N ARG A 314 -10.63 -23.09 -15.33
CA ARG A 314 -9.69 -22.44 -16.26
C ARG A 314 -8.39 -22.04 -15.57
N TYR A 315 -8.44 -21.47 -14.36
CA TYR A 315 -7.23 -21.16 -13.58
C TYR A 315 -6.41 -22.41 -13.26
N LEU A 316 -7.06 -23.51 -12.89
CA LEU A 316 -6.38 -24.79 -12.63
C LEU A 316 -5.70 -25.35 -13.89
N GLN A 317 -6.35 -25.22 -15.07
CA GLN A 317 -5.75 -25.62 -16.35
C GLN A 317 -4.50 -24.81 -16.66
N GLN A 318 -4.52 -23.48 -16.50
CA GLN A 318 -3.34 -22.62 -16.69
C GLN A 318 -2.24 -22.93 -15.66
N ALA A 319 -2.60 -23.16 -14.40
CA ALA A 319 -1.65 -23.52 -13.35
C ALA A 319 -0.94 -24.85 -13.66
N ALA A 320 -1.63 -25.84 -14.23
CA ALA A 320 -1.03 -27.10 -14.65
C ALA A 320 -0.01 -26.96 -15.80
N SER A 321 -0.14 -25.92 -16.62
CA SER A 321 0.76 -25.64 -17.75
C SER A 321 2.05 -24.91 -17.38
N ALA A 322 2.11 -24.32 -16.17
CA ALA A 322 3.21 -23.48 -15.72
C ALA A 322 3.87 -23.98 -14.44
N SER A 323 5.13 -23.61 -14.19
CA SER A 323 5.75 -23.81 -12.88
C SER A 323 5.44 -22.63 -11.95
N SER A 324 5.36 -22.91 -10.64
CA SER A 324 5.19 -21.86 -9.64
C SER A 324 6.32 -20.83 -9.69
N ALA A 325 7.56 -21.25 -9.94
CA ALA A 325 8.71 -20.36 -10.12
C ALA A 325 8.51 -19.38 -11.29
N ARG A 326 7.95 -19.85 -12.40
CA ARG A 326 7.66 -19.00 -13.56
C ARG A 326 6.54 -18.00 -13.30
N LEU A 327 5.48 -18.42 -12.62
CA LEU A 327 4.38 -17.54 -12.22
C LEU A 327 4.88 -16.46 -11.26
N LEU A 328 5.73 -16.80 -10.28
CA LEU A 328 6.35 -15.85 -9.37
C LEU A 328 7.21 -14.84 -10.10
N LEU A 329 8.09 -15.29 -11.02
CA LEU A 329 8.91 -14.40 -11.84
C LEU A 329 8.06 -13.42 -12.66
N ALA A 330 6.97 -13.90 -13.28
CA ALA A 330 6.07 -13.06 -14.04
C ALA A 330 5.40 -12.01 -13.15
N MET A 331 4.90 -12.40 -11.98
CA MET A 331 4.29 -11.49 -11.01
C MET A 331 5.28 -10.45 -10.50
N GLU A 332 6.49 -10.85 -10.08
CA GLU A 332 7.51 -9.92 -9.61
C GLU A 332 7.89 -8.89 -10.68
N THR A 333 8.01 -9.35 -11.94
CA THR A 333 8.32 -8.48 -13.07
C THR A 333 7.22 -7.45 -13.31
N LEU A 334 5.94 -7.87 -13.30
CA LEU A 334 4.80 -6.97 -13.48
C LEU A 334 4.65 -5.99 -12.32
N LEU A 335 4.77 -6.46 -11.06
CA LEU A 335 4.68 -5.59 -9.88
C LEU A 335 5.77 -4.50 -9.87
N ARG A 336 6.99 -4.84 -10.31
CA ARG A 336 8.08 -3.87 -10.45
C ARG A 336 7.73 -2.81 -11.49
N VAL A 337 7.32 -3.25 -12.67
CA VAL A 337 6.94 -2.34 -13.77
C VAL A 337 5.74 -1.48 -13.39
N GLN A 338 4.74 -2.02 -12.71
CA GLN A 338 3.59 -1.26 -12.21
C GLN A 338 4.02 -0.11 -11.28
N GLY A 339 5.02 -0.35 -10.41
CA GLY A 339 5.61 0.70 -9.57
C GLY A 339 6.31 1.79 -10.38
N ASP A 340 7.06 1.38 -11.40
CA ASP A 340 7.87 2.27 -12.24
C ASP A 340 7.01 3.08 -13.23
N MET A 341 5.91 2.52 -13.76
CA MET A 341 5.05 3.15 -14.79
C MET A 341 4.53 4.54 -14.37
N ARG A 342 4.35 4.78 -13.07
CA ARG A 342 3.89 6.07 -12.54
C ARG A 342 4.89 7.22 -12.79
N TYR A 343 6.17 6.89 -12.96
CA TYR A 343 7.26 7.87 -13.05
C TYR A 343 7.92 7.89 -14.43
N LEU A 344 7.57 6.93 -15.30
CA LEU A 344 8.17 6.82 -16.63
C LEU A 344 7.40 7.62 -17.67
N PRO A 345 8.09 8.35 -18.56
CA PRO A 345 7.44 9.09 -19.64
C PRO A 345 6.84 8.17 -20.72
N THR A 346 7.29 6.92 -20.81
CA THR A 346 6.84 5.92 -21.78
C THR A 346 6.44 4.61 -21.10
N PRO A 347 5.24 4.54 -20.47
CA PRO A 347 4.77 3.33 -19.79
C PRO A 347 4.70 2.11 -20.72
N ARG A 348 4.37 2.31 -22.01
CA ARG A 348 4.29 1.27 -23.02
C ARG A 348 5.62 0.51 -23.18
N ALA A 349 6.73 1.21 -23.36
CA ALA A 349 8.03 0.58 -23.55
C ALA A 349 8.49 -0.24 -22.32
N ALA A 350 8.16 0.23 -21.11
CA ALA A 350 8.44 -0.50 -19.89
C ALA A 350 7.67 -1.83 -19.85
N LEU A 351 6.38 -1.80 -20.21
CA LEU A 351 5.53 -2.98 -20.23
C LEU A 351 5.93 -3.95 -21.34
N GLU A 352 6.22 -3.48 -22.55
CA GLU A 352 6.77 -4.30 -23.65
C GLU A 352 8.03 -5.04 -23.21
N SER A 353 8.97 -4.33 -22.57
CA SER A 353 10.21 -4.92 -22.03
C SER A 353 9.91 -5.99 -20.96
N ALA A 354 8.93 -5.75 -20.08
CA ALA A 354 8.52 -6.71 -19.06
C ALA A 354 7.92 -7.98 -19.67
N LEU A 355 7.00 -7.87 -20.62
CA LEU A 355 6.39 -9.01 -21.31
C LEU A 355 7.44 -9.86 -22.02
N VAL A 356 8.40 -9.21 -22.73
CA VAL A 356 9.52 -9.93 -23.36
C VAL A 356 10.37 -10.67 -22.33
N ARG A 357 10.66 -10.05 -21.19
CA ARG A 357 11.44 -10.67 -20.10
C ARG A 357 10.72 -11.88 -19.50
N ILE A 358 9.40 -11.79 -19.31
CA ILE A 358 8.57 -12.92 -18.82
C ILE A 358 8.61 -14.07 -19.83
N CYS A 359 8.54 -13.77 -21.15
CA CYS A 359 8.59 -14.79 -22.19
C CYS A 359 10.00 -15.40 -22.36
N ARG A 360 11.07 -14.63 -22.05
CA ARG A 360 12.47 -15.05 -22.24
C ARG A 360 13.27 -15.00 -20.93
N PRO A 361 12.96 -15.87 -19.97
CA PRO A 361 13.68 -15.89 -18.67
C PRO A 361 15.17 -16.26 -18.84
N GLU A 362 15.58 -16.80 -19.98
CA GLU A 362 16.97 -17.17 -20.28
C GLU A 362 17.89 -15.96 -20.43
N ASP A 363 17.37 -14.82 -20.81
CA ASP A 363 18.13 -13.57 -20.97
C ASP A 363 18.25 -12.81 -19.63
N ASP A 364 17.49 -13.20 -18.61
CA ASP A 364 17.53 -12.61 -17.26
C ASP A 364 18.52 -13.40 -16.38
N ARG A 365 19.45 -12.68 -15.74
CA ARG A 365 20.44 -13.23 -14.81
C ARG A 365 20.00 -13.20 -13.35
N SER A 366 18.76 -12.88 -13.06
CA SER A 366 18.22 -12.89 -11.71
C SER A 366 18.13 -14.33 -11.18
N ILE A 367 18.21 -14.51 -9.86
CA ILE A 367 18.11 -15.82 -9.20
C ILE A 367 16.77 -16.49 -9.55
N ALA A 368 15.67 -15.73 -9.53
CA ALA A 368 14.33 -16.22 -9.87
C ALA A 368 14.24 -16.71 -11.33
N ALA A 369 14.92 -16.06 -12.28
CA ALA A 369 14.98 -16.50 -13.66
C ALA A 369 15.81 -17.79 -13.82
N LEU A 370 16.87 -17.93 -13.05
CA LEU A 370 17.69 -19.17 -13.04
C LEU A 370 16.91 -20.34 -12.44
N GLU A 371 16.16 -20.14 -11.36
CA GLU A 371 15.27 -21.13 -10.77
C GLU A 371 14.18 -21.58 -11.75
N ALA A 372 13.50 -20.65 -12.41
CA ALA A 372 12.50 -20.96 -13.43
C ALA A 372 13.10 -21.76 -14.62
N ARG A 373 14.37 -21.51 -14.95
CA ARG A 373 15.09 -22.25 -16.00
C ARG A 373 15.45 -23.67 -15.56
N ILE A 374 15.87 -23.85 -14.32
CA ILE A 374 16.14 -25.16 -13.72
C ILE A 374 14.87 -26.01 -13.74
N ASP A 375 13.77 -25.50 -13.23
CA ASP A 375 12.46 -26.16 -13.23
C ASP A 375 12.02 -26.62 -14.64
N ARG A 376 12.27 -25.79 -15.66
CA ARG A 376 11.94 -26.13 -17.04
C ARG A 376 12.81 -27.26 -17.57
N LEU A 377 14.11 -27.25 -17.26
CA LEU A 377 15.04 -28.30 -17.66
C LEU A 377 14.71 -29.62 -16.98
N GLU A 378 14.38 -29.62 -15.70
CA GLU A 378 13.97 -30.80 -14.94
C GLU A 378 12.68 -31.41 -15.51
N ARG A 379 11.67 -30.60 -15.85
CA ARG A 379 10.44 -31.07 -16.51
C ARG A 379 10.72 -31.66 -17.90
N ALA A 380 11.59 -31.03 -18.69
CA ALA A 380 11.98 -31.51 -20.00
C ALA A 380 12.73 -32.85 -19.88
N LEU A 381 13.57 -33.02 -18.85
CA LEU A 381 14.27 -34.26 -18.57
C LEU A 381 13.33 -35.39 -18.13
N ALA A 382 12.35 -35.06 -17.28
CA ALA A 382 11.31 -35.99 -16.82
C ALA A 382 10.36 -36.45 -17.95
N ALA A 383 10.14 -35.57 -18.96
CA ALA A 383 9.31 -35.86 -20.13
C ALA A 383 10.03 -36.67 -21.21
N GLN A 384 11.36 -36.84 -21.15
CA GLN A 384 12.09 -37.72 -22.08
C GLN A 384 11.80 -39.18 -21.74
N PRO A 385 11.32 -39.99 -22.72
CA PRO A 385 11.18 -41.42 -22.50
C PRO A 385 12.57 -41.99 -22.23
N SER A 386 12.71 -42.70 -21.09
CA SER A 386 13.94 -43.37 -20.70
C SER A 386 14.44 -44.23 -21.88
N PRO A 387 15.70 -44.09 -22.33
CA PRO A 387 16.19 -44.92 -23.40
C PRO A 387 16.11 -46.38 -22.98
N ALA A 388 15.32 -47.14 -23.73
CA ALA A 388 15.22 -48.58 -23.54
C ALA A 388 16.61 -49.18 -23.54
N ARG A 389 16.97 -49.82 -22.45
CA ARG A 389 18.20 -50.60 -22.30
C ARG A 389 18.17 -51.68 -23.35
N PRO A 390 19.20 -51.84 -24.24
CA PRO A 390 19.20 -52.92 -25.21
C PRO A 390 19.26 -54.26 -24.47
N GLU A 391 18.26 -55.09 -24.61
CA GLU A 391 18.30 -56.49 -24.28
C GLU A 391 19.36 -57.16 -25.16
N ALA A 392 20.50 -57.49 -24.57
CA ALA A 392 21.50 -58.33 -25.21
C ALA A 392 20.94 -59.76 -25.29
N ALA A 393 20.80 -60.23 -26.53
CA ALA A 393 20.37 -61.57 -26.90
C ALA A 393 21.17 -62.63 -26.22
N ALA A 394 20.44 -63.55 -25.56
CA ALA A 394 20.95 -64.81 -25.09
C ALA A 394 21.16 -65.78 -26.27
N ASN A 395 22.35 -66.31 -26.42
CA ASN A 395 22.48 -67.65 -26.96
C ASN A 395 23.86 -68.28 -26.61
N ALA A 396 23.76 -69.58 -26.23
CA ALA A 396 24.74 -70.63 -26.14
C ALA A 396 25.39 -70.91 -24.76
N ALA A 397 24.89 -71.99 -24.15
CA ALA A 397 25.53 -72.84 -23.18
C ALA A 397 26.35 -73.91 -23.96
N PRO A 398 27.06 -74.94 -23.33
CA PRO A 398 27.52 -75.11 -21.95
C PRO A 398 29.01 -75.62 -21.86
N GLU A 399 29.69 -75.61 -20.69
CA GLU A 399 30.53 -76.72 -20.23
C GLU A 399 31.15 -76.46 -18.83
N GLN A 400 30.84 -77.43 -17.97
CA GLN A 400 31.54 -78.04 -16.86
C GLN A 400 32.34 -77.28 -15.79
N ALA A 401 31.90 -77.55 -14.57
CA ALA A 401 32.55 -77.35 -13.27
C ALA A 401 33.90 -78.14 -13.09
N PRO A 402 34.74 -77.84 -12.07
CA PRO A 402 34.47 -78.44 -10.75
C PRO A 402 34.87 -77.59 -9.51
N LYS A 403 34.07 -77.83 -8.45
CA LYS A 403 34.36 -77.94 -7.01
C LYS A 403 35.58 -77.25 -6.38
N ALA A 404 35.37 -76.50 -5.35
CA ALA A 404 35.71 -76.80 -3.94
C ALA A 404 35.26 -75.61 -3.01
N ALA A 405 34.68 -76.02 -1.91
CA ALA A 405 34.16 -75.35 -0.74
C ALA A 405 35.28 -74.91 0.25
N PRO A 406 35.04 -74.45 1.49
CA PRO A 406 33.83 -73.86 2.09
C PRO A 406 34.08 -72.54 2.91
N ALA A 407 33.02 -72.07 3.44
CA ALA A 407 32.73 -70.95 4.37
C ALA A 407 33.74 -70.71 5.54
N PRO A 408 33.63 -69.57 6.27
CA PRO A 408 32.57 -69.52 7.30
C PRO A 408 31.75 -68.25 7.45
N GLU A 409 30.57 -68.48 7.98
CA GLU A 409 29.61 -67.68 8.63
C GLU A 409 30.17 -66.55 9.49
N GLN A 410 29.51 -65.42 9.49
CA GLN A 410 29.16 -64.67 10.71
C GLN A 410 27.88 -63.90 10.57
N THR A 411 27.04 -64.11 11.53
CA THR A 411 25.66 -63.73 11.82
C THR A 411 25.43 -62.24 12.02
N PRO A 412 24.16 -61.76 11.85
CA PRO A 412 23.74 -60.36 12.04
C PRO A 412 23.36 -60.04 13.50
N PRO A 413 23.40 -58.75 13.90
CA PRO A 413 22.96 -58.32 15.23
C PRO A 413 21.46 -58.05 15.30
N PRO A 414 20.89 -58.08 16.52
CA PRO A 414 19.46 -58.19 16.72
C PRO A 414 18.67 -56.87 16.79
N LYS A 415 17.40 -57.03 16.50
CA LYS A 415 16.30 -56.07 16.62
C LYS A 415 15.98 -55.68 18.06
N ALA A 416 15.35 -54.53 18.14
CA ALA A 416 14.70 -53.78 19.22
C ALA A 416 14.00 -54.61 20.31
N PRO A 417 13.59 -53.95 21.40
CA PRO A 417 12.14 -53.80 21.52
C PRO A 417 11.63 -52.41 21.94
N ALA A 418 10.39 -52.16 21.52
CA ALA A 418 9.53 -51.12 21.97
C ALA A 418 8.93 -51.39 23.37
N GLN A 419 8.63 -50.34 24.11
CA GLN A 419 7.48 -50.20 25.04
C GLN A 419 7.58 -48.81 25.67
N ALA A 420 6.62 -47.93 25.46
CA ALA A 420 5.30 -47.78 26.06
C ALA A 420 5.29 -46.86 27.28
N ASN A 421 4.64 -45.72 27.06
CA ASN A 421 3.67 -45.07 27.94
C ASN A 421 4.05 -44.68 29.39
N ARG A 422 4.02 -43.40 29.73
CA ARG A 422 3.03 -42.86 30.73
C ARG A 422 3.37 -41.46 31.22
N ALA A 423 2.33 -40.59 31.09
CA ALA A 423 1.84 -39.62 32.06
C ALA A 423 2.68 -38.44 32.56
N GLN A 424 2.11 -37.28 32.30
CA GLN A 424 2.25 -36.01 33.06
C GLN A 424 1.99 -36.23 34.57
N PRO A 425 2.53 -35.34 35.45
CA PRO A 425 1.67 -34.38 36.03
C PRO A 425 2.26 -32.96 36.29
N LYS A 426 1.41 -31.97 36.05
CA LYS A 426 1.09 -30.74 36.81
C LYS A 426 2.09 -30.08 37.75
N GLU A 427 2.12 -28.76 37.57
CA GLU A 427 2.54 -27.61 38.36
C GLU A 427 2.63 -27.79 39.92
N PRO A 428 3.36 -26.85 40.62
CA PRO A 428 2.65 -25.64 41.04
C PRO A 428 3.46 -24.31 41.07
N VAL A 429 2.67 -23.25 40.97
CA VAL A 429 2.84 -21.82 41.25
C VAL A 429 3.61 -21.52 42.54
N ARG A 430 4.48 -20.48 42.52
CA ARG A 430 4.68 -19.53 43.66
C ARG A 430 5.33 -18.21 43.17
N GLN A 431 4.55 -17.18 43.14
CA GLN A 431 4.54 -15.90 43.87
C GLN A 431 5.89 -15.17 44.07
N ALA A 432 5.82 -13.90 43.64
CA ALA A 432 6.77 -12.81 43.84
C ALA A 432 6.93 -12.42 45.33
N PRO A 433 7.95 -11.60 45.69
CA PRO A 433 7.56 -10.22 46.00
C PRO A 433 8.52 -9.11 45.52
N SER A 434 7.90 -7.99 45.21
CA SER A 434 8.19 -6.58 45.40
C SER A 434 9.47 -6.16 46.11
N ALA A 435 10.22 -5.21 45.46
CA ALA A 435 10.73 -3.97 46.10
C ALA A 435 11.40 -3.06 45.09
N ALA A 436 11.00 -1.81 45.02
CA ALA A 436 11.70 -0.65 44.47
C ALA A 436 12.39 0.07 45.67
N PRO A 437 13.07 1.25 45.50
CA PRO A 437 13.94 1.75 44.42
C PRO A 437 15.31 2.26 45.00
N ALA A 438 16.30 2.53 44.17
CA ALA A 438 17.32 3.56 44.50
C ALA A 438 18.22 3.93 43.30
N SER A 439 18.24 5.23 43.05
CA SER A 439 19.35 6.15 42.72
C SER A 439 20.36 5.82 41.63
N ALA A 440 20.45 6.80 40.72
CA ALA A 440 21.59 7.04 39.80
C ALA A 440 22.94 7.19 40.54
N PRO A 441 24.04 6.93 39.82
CA PRO A 441 25.05 7.97 39.63
C PRO A 441 25.62 8.09 38.21
N GLN A 442 26.06 9.28 37.91
CA GLN A 442 26.90 9.71 36.79
C GLN A 442 28.41 9.42 37.02
N PRO A 443 29.31 9.84 36.13
CA PRO A 443 29.93 9.08 35.03
C PRO A 443 31.42 8.78 35.29
N GLY A 444 31.94 7.79 34.59
CA GLY A 444 33.35 7.45 34.66
C GLY A 444 33.92 6.82 33.40
N ALA A 445 34.80 7.58 32.75
CA ALA A 445 36.00 7.21 32.01
C ALA A 445 36.00 6.12 30.93
N ALA A 446 36.28 6.60 29.73
CA ALA A 446 37.17 6.09 28.67
C ALA A 446 37.62 4.62 28.72
N ALA A 447 37.31 3.91 27.62
CA ALA A 447 38.14 2.85 27.07
C ALA A 447 38.30 3.06 25.57
N GLU A 448 39.50 3.22 25.11
CA GLU A 448 39.96 3.30 23.72
C GLU A 448 39.66 2.00 22.97
N PRO A 449 39.31 2.06 21.66
CA PRO A 449 39.32 0.90 20.78
C PRO A 449 40.74 0.69 20.20
N PRO A 450 41.07 -0.56 19.84
CA PRO A 450 42.41 -0.90 19.32
C PRO A 450 42.59 -0.39 17.89
N ALA A 451 43.81 0.10 17.67
CA ALA A 451 44.31 0.53 16.38
C ALA A 451 44.38 -0.61 15.36
N THR A 452 43.88 -0.35 14.14
CA THR A 452 44.31 -1.07 12.94
C THR A 452 44.57 -0.10 11.80
N SER A 453 45.82 -0.12 11.42
CA SER A 453 46.48 0.15 10.13
C SER A 453 46.09 1.38 9.32
N ASP A 454 47.08 2.28 9.30
CA ASP A 454 47.33 3.37 8.38
C ASP A 454 47.14 2.97 6.90
N ALA A 455 46.16 3.59 6.27
CA ALA A 455 46.26 4.00 4.89
C ALA A 455 46.09 5.52 4.92
N ALA A 456 47.16 6.24 4.76
CA ALA A 456 47.19 7.69 4.68
C ALA A 456 46.32 8.18 3.52
N PHE A 457 45.11 8.58 3.82
CA PHE A 457 44.28 9.38 2.93
C PHE A 457 44.81 10.82 3.03
N SER A 458 45.57 11.26 2.04
CA SER A 458 45.88 12.67 1.86
C SER A 458 44.59 13.43 1.66
N ALA A 459 44.26 14.35 2.58
CA ALA A 459 43.06 15.20 2.50
C ALA A 459 43.07 15.94 1.16
N PRO A 460 41.97 15.88 0.39
CA PRO A 460 41.91 16.57 -0.90
C PRO A 460 41.92 18.08 -0.69
N ASP A 461 42.91 18.78 -1.27
CA ASP A 461 43.09 20.23 -1.15
C ASP A 461 42.11 21.06 -2.00
N SER A 462 41.29 20.41 -2.84
CA SER A 462 40.31 21.09 -3.68
C SER A 462 38.90 20.97 -3.10
N ALA A 463 38.05 21.98 -3.36
CA ALA A 463 36.64 21.98 -2.95
C ALA A 463 35.88 20.79 -3.53
N GLU A 464 36.11 20.45 -4.81
CA GLU A 464 35.49 19.33 -5.50
C GLU A 464 35.93 17.97 -4.94
N GLY A 465 37.23 17.82 -4.68
CA GLY A 465 37.77 16.59 -4.08
C GLY A 465 37.23 16.34 -2.67
N LEU A 466 37.12 17.36 -1.85
CA LEU A 466 36.58 17.26 -0.49
C LEU A 466 35.10 16.93 -0.51
N TRP A 467 34.34 17.54 -1.44
CA TRP A 467 32.91 17.24 -1.60
C TRP A 467 32.67 15.83 -2.14
N THR A 468 33.45 15.37 -3.10
CA THR A 468 33.38 14.02 -3.64
C THR A 468 33.65 12.97 -2.55
N ALA A 469 34.67 13.16 -1.73
CA ALA A 469 34.97 12.30 -0.59
C ALA A 469 33.84 12.31 0.45
N ALA A 470 33.23 13.48 0.70
CA ALA A 470 32.08 13.60 1.59
C ALA A 470 30.83 12.88 1.04
N LEU A 471 30.60 12.91 -0.27
CA LEU A 471 29.52 12.17 -0.92
C LEU A 471 29.72 10.64 -0.83
N GLU A 472 30.95 10.15 -1.00
CA GLU A 472 31.25 8.73 -0.84
C GLU A 472 30.99 8.24 0.58
N GLU A 473 31.37 9.03 1.58
CA GLU A 473 31.12 8.68 2.97
C GLU A 473 29.62 8.80 3.33
N LEU A 474 28.92 9.79 2.81
CA LEU A 474 27.45 9.90 2.90
C LEU A 474 26.74 8.68 2.29
N LYS A 475 27.24 8.17 1.17
CA LYS A 475 26.71 6.97 0.52
C LYS A 475 26.80 5.73 1.42
N ARG A 476 27.87 5.63 2.24
CA ARG A 476 28.07 4.53 3.19
C ARG A 476 27.19 4.67 4.43
N GLN A 477 27.06 5.89 4.96
CA GLN A 477 26.39 6.13 6.24
C GLN A 477 24.90 6.41 6.10
N ASN A 478 24.47 7.12 5.03
CA ASN A 478 23.07 7.51 4.84
C ASN A 478 22.71 7.76 3.37
N VAL A 479 22.14 6.73 2.72
CA VAL A 479 21.76 6.74 1.31
C VAL A 479 20.76 7.85 0.98
N LEU A 480 19.83 8.18 1.89
CA LEU A 480 18.82 9.23 1.66
C LEU A 480 19.44 10.62 1.60
N ILE A 481 20.35 10.96 2.52
CA ILE A 481 21.05 12.25 2.50
C ILE A 481 21.98 12.32 1.29
N HIS A 482 22.66 11.22 0.94
CA HIS A 482 23.49 11.14 -0.26
C HIS A 482 22.69 11.45 -1.54
N ALA A 483 21.50 10.88 -1.72
CA ALA A 483 20.66 11.11 -2.90
C ALA A 483 20.28 12.59 -3.08
N VAL A 484 20.11 13.32 -1.98
CA VAL A 484 19.85 14.77 -1.99
C VAL A 484 21.14 15.56 -2.23
N ALA A 485 22.24 15.18 -1.57
CA ALA A 485 23.54 15.88 -1.60
C ALA A 485 24.24 15.81 -2.97
N VAL A 486 24.03 14.73 -3.75
CA VAL A 486 24.57 14.57 -5.13
C VAL A 486 24.19 15.72 -6.06
N SER A 487 23.07 16.40 -5.78
CA SER A 487 22.62 17.54 -6.58
C SER A 487 23.42 18.83 -6.31
N GLY A 488 24.24 18.86 -5.27
CA GLY A 488 25.07 20.01 -4.89
C GLY A 488 26.43 19.96 -5.56
N VAL A 489 26.90 21.11 -6.05
CA VAL A 489 28.21 21.29 -6.69
C VAL A 489 29.09 22.15 -5.75
N ALA A 490 30.27 21.65 -5.40
CA ALA A 490 31.22 22.42 -4.63
C ALA A 490 31.77 23.58 -5.46
N GLN A 491 31.66 24.81 -4.96
CA GLN A 491 32.08 26.01 -5.68
C GLN A 491 33.42 26.56 -5.14
N ARG A 492 33.58 26.56 -3.83
CA ARG A 492 34.73 27.23 -3.19
C ARG A 492 35.05 26.57 -1.85
N LEU A 493 36.35 26.46 -1.58
CA LEU A 493 36.90 26.15 -0.26
C LEU A 493 37.85 27.29 0.12
N ALA A 494 37.44 28.17 1.04
CA ALA A 494 38.23 29.30 1.51
C ALA A 494 37.95 29.54 3.00
N ASP A 495 38.95 29.94 3.72
CA ASP A 495 38.87 30.28 5.16
C ASP A 495 38.24 29.18 6.03
N GLY A 496 38.46 27.91 5.67
CA GLY A 496 37.88 26.78 6.38
C GLY A 496 36.38 26.59 6.11
N VAL A 497 35.79 27.22 5.06
CA VAL A 497 34.38 27.07 4.67
C VAL A 497 34.27 26.41 3.29
N LEU A 498 33.61 25.27 3.23
CA LEU A 498 33.24 24.61 1.98
C LEU A 498 31.86 25.12 1.54
N THR A 499 31.81 25.85 0.43
CA THR A 499 30.55 26.34 -0.16
C THR A 499 30.06 25.38 -1.24
N VAL A 500 28.83 24.85 -1.05
CA VAL A 500 28.20 23.93 -1.98
C VAL A 500 26.92 24.58 -2.53
N ALA A 501 26.83 24.72 -3.85
CA ALA A 501 25.73 25.38 -4.52
C ALA A 501 24.74 24.36 -5.11
N PHE A 502 23.45 24.64 -4.96
CA PHE A 502 22.36 23.87 -5.56
C PHE A 502 21.70 24.68 -6.69
N PRO A 503 21.44 24.07 -7.85
CA PRO A 503 20.69 24.72 -8.95
C PRO A 503 19.32 25.21 -8.47
N GLU A 504 18.84 26.32 -8.99
CA GLU A 504 17.55 26.91 -8.59
C GLU A 504 16.37 25.97 -8.87
N ALA A 505 16.43 25.20 -9.95
CA ALA A 505 15.47 24.12 -10.27
C ALA A 505 15.40 23.01 -9.21
N ARG A 506 16.34 22.96 -8.25
CA ARG A 506 16.43 21.97 -7.17
C ARG A 506 16.29 22.57 -5.77
N SER A 507 15.41 23.57 -5.65
CA SER A 507 15.16 24.27 -4.37
C SER A 507 14.70 23.34 -3.25
N ALA A 508 14.01 22.24 -3.54
CA ALA A 508 13.60 21.25 -2.55
C ALA A 508 14.81 20.53 -1.91
N GLN A 509 15.81 20.17 -2.74
CA GLN A 509 17.04 19.54 -2.27
C GLN A 509 17.86 20.52 -1.42
N TYR A 510 17.97 21.78 -1.84
CA TYR A 510 18.59 22.84 -1.06
C TYR A 510 17.95 22.99 0.34
N ASN A 511 16.62 23.11 0.40
CA ASN A 511 15.89 23.22 1.66
C ASN A 511 16.10 21.99 2.57
N SER A 512 16.12 20.81 1.98
CA SER A 512 16.39 19.56 2.70
C SER A 512 17.81 19.53 3.29
N MET A 513 18.83 20.03 2.57
CA MET A 513 20.22 20.09 3.07
C MET A 513 20.42 21.17 4.13
N CYS A 514 19.65 22.26 4.09
CA CYS A 514 19.65 23.30 5.11
C CYS A 514 18.93 22.87 6.41
N ALA A 515 18.16 21.77 6.40
CA ALA A 515 17.50 21.26 7.60
C ALA A 515 18.54 20.90 8.68
N PRO A 516 18.33 21.26 9.96
CA PRO A 516 19.34 21.12 11.02
C PRO A 516 19.94 19.72 11.13
N ILE A 517 19.10 18.69 10.99
CA ILE A 517 19.53 17.28 11.10
C ILE A 517 20.48 16.89 9.96
N ASN A 518 20.16 17.26 8.72
CA ASN A 518 20.97 16.92 7.55
C ASN A 518 22.25 17.76 7.51
N HIS A 519 22.13 19.05 7.81
CA HIS A 519 23.27 19.96 7.90
C HIS A 519 24.29 19.48 8.91
N THR A 520 23.87 19.12 10.14
CA THR A 520 24.76 18.62 11.19
C THR A 520 25.48 17.33 10.79
N LYS A 521 24.80 16.41 10.12
CA LYS A 521 25.41 15.15 9.64
C LYS A 521 26.47 15.41 8.58
N VAL A 522 26.17 16.24 7.58
CA VAL A 522 27.11 16.57 6.52
C VAL A 522 28.31 17.35 7.08
N GLN A 523 28.06 18.28 7.99
CA GLN A 523 29.08 19.02 8.72
C GLN A 523 30.02 18.07 9.47
N GLY A 524 29.47 17.06 10.17
CA GLY A 524 30.28 16.07 10.90
C GLY A 524 31.19 15.25 9.98
N ILE A 525 30.70 14.85 8.80
CA ILE A 525 31.48 14.09 7.81
C ILE A 525 32.60 14.96 7.21
N VAL A 526 32.30 16.20 6.82
CA VAL A 526 33.30 17.10 6.25
C VAL A 526 34.35 17.46 7.28
N ALA A 527 33.99 17.70 8.55
CA ALA A 527 34.92 17.94 9.64
C ALA A 527 35.79 16.72 9.97
N ALA A 528 35.30 15.50 9.80
CA ALA A 528 36.08 14.27 9.94
C ALA A 528 37.09 14.07 8.80
N LEU A 529 36.73 14.45 7.57
CA LEU A 529 37.63 14.41 6.41
C LEU A 529 38.70 15.52 6.43
N ARG A 530 38.31 16.71 6.89
CA ARG A 530 39.21 17.85 7.02
C ARG A 530 38.87 18.64 8.31
N PRO A 531 39.63 18.47 9.39
CA PRO A 531 39.38 19.15 10.65
C PRO A 531 39.38 20.68 10.50
N GLY A 532 38.43 21.35 11.14
CA GLY A 532 38.27 22.80 11.08
C GLY A 532 37.52 23.34 9.86
N THR A 533 36.97 22.47 9.02
CA THR A 533 36.17 22.90 7.86
C THR A 533 34.66 22.87 8.18
N THR A 534 33.98 23.96 7.84
CA THR A 534 32.50 24.09 7.93
C THR A 534 31.88 24.03 6.53
N VAL A 535 30.62 23.61 6.45
CA VAL A 535 29.87 23.52 5.16
C VAL A 535 28.80 24.58 5.15
N THR A 536 28.68 25.29 4.02
CA THR A 536 27.60 26.24 3.77
C THR A 536 26.92 25.91 2.44
N PHE A 537 25.61 25.78 2.47
CA PHE A 537 24.81 25.57 1.27
C PHE A 537 24.28 26.91 0.74
N VAL A 538 24.38 27.11 -0.58
CA VAL A 538 23.89 28.32 -1.27
C VAL A 538 23.05 27.93 -2.49
N LYS A 539 22.13 28.79 -2.88
CA LYS A 539 21.45 28.64 -4.18
C LYS A 539 22.38 29.19 -5.27
N ALA A 540 22.61 28.39 -6.33
CA ALA A 540 23.42 28.85 -7.45
C ALA A 540 22.67 30.01 -8.14
N GLN A 541 23.33 31.16 -8.29
CA GLN A 541 22.85 32.19 -9.21
C GLN A 541 23.05 31.68 -10.66
N PRO A 542 22.13 31.95 -11.59
CA PRO A 542 22.31 31.61 -12.98
C PRO A 542 23.64 32.21 -13.47
N ARG A 543 24.52 31.34 -13.95
CA ARG A 543 25.81 31.79 -14.50
C ARG A 543 25.50 32.35 -15.89
N PRO A 544 25.83 33.60 -16.21
CA PRO A 544 25.64 34.10 -17.55
C PRO A 544 26.40 33.20 -18.53
N LEU A 545 25.73 32.78 -19.59
CA LEU A 545 26.33 31.97 -20.63
C LEU A 545 27.52 32.74 -21.25
N PRO A 546 28.62 32.06 -21.63
CA PRO A 546 29.70 32.70 -22.36
C PRO A 546 29.12 33.40 -23.61
N PRO A 547 29.56 34.62 -23.98
CA PRO A 547 28.96 35.41 -25.05
C PRO A 547 28.95 34.68 -26.40
N GLU A 548 29.91 33.79 -26.65
CA GLU A 548 29.94 32.93 -27.85
C GLU A 548 28.84 31.89 -27.90
N THR A 549 28.45 31.35 -26.72
CA THR A 549 27.37 30.34 -26.62
C THR A 549 26.01 31.00 -26.72
N GLU A 550 25.85 32.20 -26.18
CA GLU A 550 24.63 33.01 -26.30
C GLU A 550 24.38 33.47 -27.73
N ALA A 551 25.44 33.92 -28.44
CA ALA A 551 25.35 34.29 -29.85
C ALA A 551 24.95 33.10 -30.74
N ARG A 552 25.52 31.92 -30.49
CA ARG A 552 25.20 30.70 -31.25
C ARG A 552 23.81 30.14 -30.94
N ALA A 553 23.32 30.31 -29.70
CA ALA A 553 21.96 29.95 -29.36
C ALA A 553 20.93 30.89 -29.99
N ARG A 554 21.19 32.21 -30.07
CA ARG A 554 20.34 33.17 -30.77
C ARG A 554 20.32 32.93 -32.27
N GLU A 555 21.42 32.48 -32.85
CA GLU A 555 21.54 32.15 -34.28
C GLU A 555 20.71 30.90 -34.64
N LEU A 556 20.63 29.91 -33.73
CA LEU A 556 19.91 28.66 -33.94
C LEU A 556 18.40 28.75 -33.61
N PHE A 557 18.00 29.57 -32.64
CA PHE A 557 16.63 29.58 -32.09
C PHE A 557 15.87 30.91 -32.25
N GLY A 558 16.52 31.94 -32.81
CA GLY A 558 15.94 33.28 -33.07
C GLY A 558 15.56 34.05 -31.84
N ASP A 559 14.85 35.18 -31.99
CA ASP A 559 14.45 36.12 -30.90
C ASP A 559 13.44 35.59 -29.88
N LYS A 560 13.08 34.33 -29.94
CA LYS A 560 12.15 33.69 -28.98
C LYS A 560 12.86 33.01 -27.81
N LEU A 561 14.18 33.09 -27.71
CA LEU A 561 14.94 32.52 -26.61
C LEU A 561 14.95 33.51 -25.44
N THR A 562 14.14 33.28 -24.43
CA THR A 562 14.31 33.87 -23.09
C THR A 562 15.30 32.99 -22.35
N VAL A 563 16.49 33.53 -22.01
CA VAL A 563 17.48 32.92 -21.14
C VAL A 563 17.16 33.39 -19.73
N ASP A 564 16.44 32.56 -18.96
CA ASP A 564 16.22 32.75 -17.53
C ASP A 564 17.34 32.08 -16.72
#